data_86954dfdc3da1c5404b3a80006bfbfa5
#
_entry.id   86954dfdc3da1c5404b3a80006bfbfa5
#
_cell.length_a   1.000
_cell.length_b   1.000
_cell.length_c   1.000
_cell.angle_alpha   90.00
_cell.angle_beta   90.00
_cell.angle_gamma   90.00
#
_symmetry.space_group_name_H-M   'P 1'
#
loop_
_entity.id
_entity.type
_entity.pdbx_description
1 polymer ?
#
loop_
_entity_poly.entity_id
_entity_poly.type
_entity_poly.pdbx_seq_one_letter_code
_entity_poly.pdbx_strand_id
1 'polypeptide(L)'
;AASDVYKRQVLTGSADGTVTYGNDSVTVDASHTEEGYLMVSYSGSNSKVKLQITGSDEITYTYNLHDGYETFPLTSGSGSYTVGVFENIEGTSYSTLFTQAIDVTIQDEFGPYLYANQYVNFSADSKVISKAMELSASANDDLEVIENVYNYIITNFTYDYDKAASVQSGYLPDVDDVLASQTGICFDYAAVMASMPVSYTHLRAHETSAHL
;
A
#
# COMPACT_ATOMS: atom_id res chain seq x y z
N ALA A 1 8.77 24.10 -28.36
CA ALA A 1 8.95 22.85 -27.63
C ALA A 1 8.14 22.96 -26.35
N ALA A 2 6.93 22.46 -26.39
CA ALA A 2 6.12 22.33 -25.18
C ALA A 2 6.76 21.21 -24.35
N SER A 3 7.31 21.56 -23.22
CA SER A 3 7.61 20.58 -22.20
C SER A 3 6.24 20.05 -21.72
N ASP A 4 5.88 18.88 -22.16
CA ASP A 4 4.80 18.13 -21.55
C ASP A 4 5.26 17.83 -20.12
N VAL A 5 4.81 18.66 -19.21
CA VAL A 5 4.92 18.41 -17.78
C VAL A 5 3.93 17.26 -17.52
N TYR A 6 4.42 16.04 -17.64
CA TYR A 6 3.66 14.87 -17.21
C TYR A 6 3.25 15.07 -15.75
N LYS A 7 1.97 15.22 -15.52
CA LYS A 7 1.43 15.22 -14.17
C LYS A 7 1.76 13.87 -13.55
N ARG A 8 2.67 13.87 -12.61
CA ARG A 8 2.99 12.70 -11.81
C ARG A 8 1.73 12.25 -11.11
N GLN A 9 1.25 11.08 -11.50
CA GLN A 9 0.04 10.51 -10.93
C GLN A 9 0.46 9.55 -9.83
N VAL A 10 0.33 10.00 -8.58
CA VAL A 10 0.42 9.13 -7.42
C VAL A 10 -0.81 8.23 -7.43
N LEU A 11 -0.61 6.92 -7.44
CA LEU A 11 -1.70 5.96 -7.46
C LEU A 11 -2.22 5.72 -6.04
N THR A 12 -3.46 6.10 -5.82
CA THR A 12 -4.22 5.80 -4.62
C THR A 12 -5.44 4.98 -5.00
N GLY A 13 -5.80 3.99 -4.16
CA GLY A 13 -6.99 3.18 -4.42
C GLY A 13 -8.27 4.00 -4.37
N SER A 14 -9.26 3.61 -5.16
CA SER A 14 -10.61 4.15 -5.15
C SER A 14 -11.66 3.04 -4.96
N ALA A 15 -12.77 3.38 -4.31
CA ALA A 15 -13.91 2.51 -4.12
C ALA A 15 -15.05 2.99 -5.02
N ASP A 16 -15.08 2.50 -6.25
CA ASP A 16 -15.99 3.00 -7.30
C ASP A 16 -17.40 2.40 -7.22
N GLY A 17 -17.57 1.32 -6.44
CA GLY A 17 -18.87 0.71 -6.20
C GLY A 17 -19.44 -0.06 -7.39
N THR A 18 -18.66 -0.35 -8.43
CA THR A 18 -19.15 -1.08 -9.61
C THR A 18 -19.27 -2.58 -9.37
N VAL A 19 -18.39 -3.13 -8.53
CA VAL A 19 -18.45 -4.51 -8.04
C VAL A 19 -18.26 -4.51 -6.54
N THR A 20 -19.32 -4.81 -5.78
CA THR A 20 -19.26 -4.79 -4.32
C THR A 20 -19.83 -6.06 -3.72
N TYR A 21 -19.27 -6.48 -2.61
CA TYR A 21 -19.74 -7.52 -1.72
C TYR A 21 -19.82 -6.98 -0.30
N GLY A 22 -20.70 -7.51 0.52
CA GLY A 22 -20.76 -7.05 1.91
C GLY A 22 -22.06 -7.41 2.63
N ASN A 23 -22.20 -6.78 3.79
CA ASN A 23 -23.39 -6.80 4.63
C ASN A 23 -23.63 -5.41 5.23
N ASP A 24 -24.43 -5.29 6.28
CA ASP A 24 -24.75 -3.99 6.90
C ASP A 24 -23.54 -3.27 7.50
N SER A 25 -22.45 -3.98 7.82
CA SER A 25 -21.26 -3.45 8.49
C SER A 25 -19.97 -3.53 7.66
N VAL A 26 -19.93 -4.34 6.61
CA VAL A 26 -18.75 -4.57 5.78
C VAL A 26 -19.08 -4.27 4.34
N THR A 27 -18.20 -3.52 3.68
CA THR A 27 -18.20 -3.39 2.21
C THR A 27 -16.82 -3.75 1.67
N VAL A 28 -16.80 -4.71 0.75
CA VAL A 28 -15.63 -5.07 -0.07
C VAL A 28 -15.90 -4.59 -1.47
N ASP A 29 -15.19 -3.56 -1.90
CA ASP A 29 -15.24 -3.06 -3.26
C ASP A 29 -14.16 -3.74 -4.10
N ALA A 30 -14.59 -4.54 -5.06
CA ALA A 30 -13.77 -5.32 -5.97
C ALA A 30 -13.73 -4.70 -7.39
N SER A 31 -14.04 -3.42 -7.51
CA SER A 31 -14.10 -2.72 -8.81
C SER A 31 -12.76 -2.68 -9.54
N HIS A 32 -11.66 -2.79 -8.80
CA HIS A 32 -10.29 -2.63 -9.31
C HIS A 32 -9.41 -3.86 -9.11
N THR A 33 -10.00 -5.06 -9.08
CA THR A 33 -9.23 -6.31 -8.93
C THR A 33 -8.27 -6.57 -10.08
N GLU A 34 -8.59 -6.13 -11.29
CA GLU A 34 -7.70 -6.22 -12.45
C GLU A 34 -6.46 -5.33 -12.35
N GLU A 35 -6.51 -4.27 -11.54
CA GLU A 35 -5.38 -3.41 -11.18
C GLU A 35 -4.62 -3.93 -9.96
N GLY A 36 -5.10 -5.00 -9.33
CA GLY A 36 -4.40 -5.73 -8.27
C GLY A 36 -4.72 -5.29 -6.85
N TYR A 37 -5.88 -4.66 -6.58
CA TYR A 37 -6.28 -4.31 -5.23
C TYR A 37 -7.78 -4.43 -4.95
N LEU A 38 -8.11 -4.48 -3.67
CA LEU A 38 -9.45 -4.34 -3.11
C LEU A 38 -9.51 -3.09 -2.24
N MET A 39 -10.70 -2.49 -2.15
CA MET A 39 -11.01 -1.51 -1.12
C MET A 39 -11.97 -2.14 -0.11
N VAL A 40 -11.65 -2.04 1.18
CA VAL A 40 -12.51 -2.60 2.23
C VAL A 40 -12.83 -1.53 3.25
N SER A 41 -14.09 -1.46 3.64
CA SER A 41 -14.59 -0.56 4.69
C SER A 41 -15.39 -1.35 5.72
N TYR A 42 -15.22 -0.98 6.98
CA TYR A 42 -16.02 -1.46 8.10
C TYR A 42 -16.73 -0.28 8.77
N SER A 43 -18.03 -0.40 8.96
CA SER A 43 -18.88 0.65 9.56
C SER A 43 -19.54 0.22 10.87
N GLY A 44 -19.15 -0.91 11.45
CA GLY A 44 -19.63 -1.37 12.76
C GLY A 44 -19.01 -0.60 13.92
N SER A 45 -19.39 -0.97 15.14
CA SER A 45 -18.93 -0.29 16.34
C SER A 45 -17.74 -0.96 17.04
N ASN A 46 -17.24 -2.09 16.54
CA ASN A 46 -16.14 -2.80 17.15
C ASN A 46 -14.80 -2.13 16.76
N SER A 47 -13.99 -1.79 17.75
CA SER A 47 -12.68 -1.14 17.51
C SER A 47 -11.55 -2.12 17.15
N LYS A 48 -11.81 -3.44 17.21
CA LYS A 48 -10.84 -4.48 16.90
C LYS A 48 -11.39 -5.41 15.83
N VAL A 49 -11.12 -5.07 14.57
CA VAL A 49 -11.58 -5.82 13.42
C VAL A 49 -10.38 -6.26 12.58
N LYS A 50 -10.39 -7.52 12.17
CA LYS A 50 -9.37 -8.11 11.30
C LYS A 50 -9.94 -8.35 9.92
N LEU A 51 -9.12 -8.07 8.92
CA LEU A 51 -9.31 -8.52 7.55
C LEU A 51 -8.30 -9.62 7.26
N GLN A 52 -8.75 -10.71 6.66
CA GLN A 52 -7.88 -11.73 6.08
C GLN A 52 -8.12 -11.82 4.58
N ILE A 53 -7.04 -11.85 3.82
CA ILE A 53 -7.05 -12.09 2.39
C ILE A 53 -6.18 -13.31 2.14
N THR A 54 -6.80 -14.40 1.66
CA THR A 54 -6.11 -15.62 1.28
C THR A 54 -6.12 -15.76 -0.22
N GLY A 55 -4.95 -15.84 -0.84
CA GLY A 55 -4.80 -15.96 -2.29
C GLY A 55 -4.86 -17.41 -2.78
N SER A 56 -4.73 -17.59 -4.09
CA SER A 56 -4.71 -18.92 -4.74
C SER A 56 -3.48 -19.76 -4.38
N ASP A 57 -2.44 -19.14 -3.84
CA ASP A 57 -1.23 -19.78 -3.27
C ASP A 57 -1.40 -20.24 -1.82
N GLU A 58 -2.61 -20.13 -1.27
CA GLU A 58 -2.97 -20.43 0.12
C GLU A 58 -2.27 -19.57 1.18
N ILE A 59 -1.58 -18.49 0.76
CA ILE A 59 -1.00 -17.52 1.68
C ILE A 59 -2.10 -16.58 2.19
N THR A 60 -2.16 -16.43 3.52
CA THR A 60 -3.12 -15.53 4.18
C THR A 60 -2.41 -14.33 4.77
N TYR A 61 -2.81 -13.14 4.31
CA TYR A 61 -2.42 -11.86 4.91
C TYR A 61 -3.50 -11.39 5.88
N THR A 62 -3.09 -10.99 7.07
CA THR A 62 -4.00 -10.49 8.12
C THR A 62 -3.70 -9.04 8.40
N TYR A 63 -4.73 -8.20 8.32
CA TYR A 63 -4.67 -6.75 8.54
C TYR A 63 -5.58 -6.35 9.69
N ASN A 64 -5.31 -5.22 10.31
CA ASN A 64 -6.29 -4.51 11.13
C ASN A 64 -7.07 -3.57 10.23
N LEU A 65 -8.40 -3.56 10.34
CA LEU A 65 -9.22 -2.55 9.68
C LEU A 65 -9.36 -1.31 10.56
N HIS A 66 -9.29 -0.15 9.93
CA HIS A 66 -9.52 1.16 10.54
C HIS A 66 -10.77 1.80 9.93
N ASP A 67 -11.07 3.05 10.30
CA ASP A 67 -12.23 3.76 9.80
C ASP A 67 -12.09 4.09 8.30
N GLY A 68 -13.19 4.00 7.57
CA GLY A 68 -13.26 4.32 6.15
C GLY A 68 -12.78 3.20 5.23
N TYR A 69 -12.64 3.54 3.95
CA TYR A 69 -12.08 2.61 2.97
C TYR A 69 -10.56 2.59 3.03
N GLU A 70 -10.01 1.39 3.06
CA GLU A 70 -8.57 1.14 2.97
C GLU A 70 -8.26 0.25 1.77
N THR A 71 -7.06 0.43 1.19
CA THR A 71 -6.58 -0.32 0.02
C THR A 71 -5.79 -1.55 0.46
N PHE A 72 -6.09 -2.71 -0.11
CA PHE A 72 -5.44 -3.97 0.17
C PHE A 72 -4.93 -4.63 -1.11
N PRO A 73 -3.62 -4.87 -1.26
CA PRO A 73 -3.03 -5.45 -2.45
C PRO A 73 -3.34 -6.95 -2.59
N LEU A 74 -3.49 -7.41 -3.84
CA LEU A 74 -3.73 -8.80 -4.22
C LEU A 74 -2.44 -9.42 -4.75
N THR A 75 -1.54 -9.81 -3.87
CA THR A 75 -0.15 -10.16 -4.21
C THR A 75 0.09 -11.60 -4.64
N SER A 76 -0.95 -12.46 -4.63
CA SER A 76 -0.86 -13.86 -5.08
C SER A 76 -1.14 -14.03 -6.60
N GLY A 77 -1.15 -12.94 -7.36
CA GLY A 77 -1.43 -12.95 -8.80
C GLY A 77 -2.89 -13.21 -9.14
N SER A 78 -3.16 -13.62 -10.38
CA SER A 78 -4.52 -13.98 -10.81
C SER A 78 -4.94 -15.32 -10.20
N GLY A 79 -6.20 -15.43 -9.82
CA GLY A 79 -6.76 -16.64 -9.21
C GLY A 79 -7.92 -16.34 -8.26
N SER A 80 -8.32 -17.35 -7.49
CA SER A 80 -9.38 -17.20 -6.50
C SER A 80 -8.82 -16.70 -5.17
N TYR A 81 -9.44 -15.65 -4.64
CA TYR A 81 -9.13 -15.09 -3.33
C TYR A 81 -10.30 -15.27 -2.38
N THR A 82 -10.01 -15.56 -1.11
CA THR A 82 -11.00 -15.52 -0.03
C THR A 82 -10.74 -14.31 0.84
N VAL A 83 -11.74 -13.44 0.96
CA VAL A 83 -11.73 -12.24 1.80
C VAL A 83 -12.61 -12.49 3.00
N GLY A 84 -12.06 -12.40 4.20
CA GLY A 84 -12.78 -12.61 5.46
C GLY A 84 -12.63 -11.41 6.40
N VAL A 85 -13.72 -10.98 7.02
CA VAL A 85 -13.72 -9.94 8.05
C VAL A 85 -14.18 -10.53 9.38
N PHE A 86 -13.45 -10.22 10.43
CA PHE A 86 -13.61 -10.84 11.75
C PHE A 86 -13.64 -9.76 12.83
N GLU A 87 -14.64 -9.82 13.69
CA GLU A 87 -14.77 -8.96 14.87
C GLU A 87 -14.21 -9.63 16.12
N ASN A 88 -13.48 -8.88 16.93
CA ASN A 88 -13.02 -9.35 18.22
C ASN A 88 -14.21 -9.56 19.19
N ILE A 89 -14.25 -10.73 19.82
CA ILE A 89 -15.22 -11.04 20.89
C ILE A 89 -14.59 -10.69 22.25
N GLU A 90 -13.43 -11.31 22.55
CA GLU A 90 -12.70 -11.14 23.79
C GLU A 90 -11.25 -11.58 23.61
N GLY A 91 -10.31 -10.83 24.15
CA GLY A 91 -8.88 -11.17 24.11
C GLY A 91 -8.38 -11.37 22.67
N THR A 92 -8.02 -12.59 22.32
CA THR A 92 -7.57 -13.00 20.99
C THR A 92 -8.62 -13.77 20.19
N SER A 93 -9.85 -13.89 20.72
CA SER A 93 -10.96 -14.59 20.06
C SER A 93 -11.72 -13.66 19.12
N TYR A 94 -11.97 -14.16 17.91
CA TYR A 94 -12.70 -13.42 16.88
C TYR A 94 -13.84 -14.26 16.32
N SER A 95 -14.93 -13.60 15.91
CA SER A 95 -16.01 -14.21 15.16
C SER A 95 -16.00 -13.74 13.72
N THR A 96 -16.37 -14.64 12.81
CA THR A 96 -16.54 -14.30 11.40
C THR A 96 -17.74 -13.37 11.24
N LEU A 97 -17.54 -12.19 10.71
CA LEU A 97 -18.58 -11.23 10.37
C LEU A 97 -19.00 -11.35 8.91
N PHE A 98 -18.03 -11.56 8.02
CA PHE A 98 -18.24 -11.64 6.58
C PHE A 98 -17.17 -12.51 5.92
N THR A 99 -17.55 -13.25 4.88
CA THR A 99 -16.60 -14.01 4.04
C THR A 99 -17.11 -14.03 2.60
N GLN A 100 -16.20 -13.81 1.66
CA GLN A 100 -16.48 -13.82 0.22
C GLN A 100 -15.32 -14.40 -0.57
N ALA A 101 -15.63 -15.29 -1.49
CA ALA A 101 -14.68 -15.72 -2.52
C ALA A 101 -14.81 -14.78 -3.74
N ILE A 102 -13.66 -14.38 -4.30
CA ILE A 102 -13.58 -13.45 -5.44
C ILE A 102 -12.58 -14.01 -6.43
N ASP A 103 -13.00 -14.22 -7.68
CA ASP A 103 -12.10 -14.58 -8.77
C ASP A 103 -11.48 -13.30 -9.37
N VAL A 104 -10.15 -13.29 -9.45
CA VAL A 104 -9.36 -12.12 -9.84
C VAL A 104 -8.52 -12.45 -11.08
N THR A 105 -8.53 -11.54 -12.04
CA THR A 105 -7.61 -11.54 -13.17
C THR A 105 -6.84 -10.23 -13.17
N ILE A 106 -5.57 -10.27 -12.78
CA ILE A 106 -4.70 -9.09 -12.72
C ILE A 106 -4.12 -8.86 -14.12
N GLN A 107 -4.25 -7.64 -14.63
CA GLN A 107 -3.77 -7.26 -15.97
C GLN A 107 -2.26 -6.97 -15.97
N ASP A 108 -1.76 -6.33 -14.92
CA ASP A 108 -0.35 -6.01 -14.73
C ASP A 108 0.14 -6.66 -13.42
N GLU A 109 1.11 -7.56 -13.52
CA GLU A 109 1.68 -8.26 -12.36
C GLU A 109 2.29 -7.31 -11.32
N PHE A 110 2.67 -6.09 -11.71
CA PHE A 110 3.17 -5.05 -10.80
C PHE A 110 2.06 -4.22 -10.17
N GLY A 111 0.83 -4.28 -10.69
CA GLY A 111 -0.32 -3.51 -10.21
C GLY A 111 -0.51 -3.53 -8.69
N PRO A 112 -0.47 -4.70 -8.02
CA PRO A 112 -0.61 -4.79 -6.57
C PRO A 112 0.38 -3.96 -5.74
N TYR A 113 1.53 -3.62 -6.33
CA TYR A 113 2.62 -2.91 -5.65
C TYR A 113 2.68 -1.40 -5.95
N LEU A 114 1.77 -0.90 -6.79
CA LEU A 114 1.79 0.49 -7.25
C LEU A 114 0.92 1.44 -6.42
N TYR A 115 -0.03 0.91 -5.67
CA TYR A 115 -1.00 1.70 -4.92
C TYR A 115 -0.60 1.87 -3.46
N ALA A 116 -0.83 3.07 -2.92
CA ALA A 116 -0.68 3.31 -1.50
C ALA A 116 -1.58 2.38 -0.68
N ASN A 117 -1.06 1.87 0.43
CA ASN A 117 -1.74 0.96 1.34
C ASN A 117 -1.33 1.22 2.80
N GLN A 118 -1.82 0.44 3.76
CA GLN A 118 -1.51 0.63 5.19
C GLN A 118 -0.01 0.66 5.51
N TYR A 119 0.78 -0.18 4.83
CA TYR A 119 2.21 -0.35 5.14
C TYR A 119 3.09 0.68 4.43
N VAL A 120 2.63 1.14 3.27
CA VAL A 120 3.30 2.15 2.46
C VAL A 120 2.26 3.20 2.11
N ASN A 121 1.97 4.07 3.08
CA ASN A 121 0.90 5.07 2.97
C ASN A 121 1.46 6.40 2.50
N PHE A 122 1.05 6.84 1.32
CA PHE A 122 1.42 8.12 0.72
C PHE A 122 0.27 8.68 -0.12
N SER A 123 0.31 9.97 -0.36
CA SER A 123 -0.61 10.70 -1.24
C SER A 123 0.18 11.65 -2.13
N ALA A 124 -0.50 12.29 -3.08
CA ALA A 124 0.14 13.28 -3.97
C ALA A 124 0.81 14.45 -3.22
N ASP A 125 0.33 14.75 -2.01
CA ASP A 125 0.83 15.85 -1.18
C ASP A 125 1.90 15.39 -0.17
N SER A 126 2.23 14.11 -0.12
CA SER A 126 3.23 13.56 0.81
C SER A 126 4.62 14.11 0.52
N LYS A 127 5.37 14.40 1.60
CA LYS A 127 6.75 14.92 1.51
C LYS A 127 7.71 13.90 0.91
N VAL A 128 7.46 12.60 1.11
CA VAL A 128 8.25 11.54 0.47
C VAL A 128 8.20 11.64 -1.05
N ILE A 129 7.08 12.08 -1.63
CA ILE A 129 6.94 12.27 -3.08
C ILE A 129 7.83 13.42 -3.57
N SER A 130 7.80 14.55 -2.87
CA SER A 130 8.68 15.69 -3.18
C SER A 130 10.16 15.35 -3.06
N LYS A 131 10.52 14.55 -2.04
CA LYS A 131 11.89 14.05 -1.85
C LYS A 131 12.29 13.06 -2.95
N ALA A 132 11.41 12.17 -3.36
CA ALA A 132 11.65 11.26 -4.49
C ALA A 132 11.95 12.04 -5.78
N MET A 133 11.21 13.12 -6.01
CA MET A 133 11.44 14.03 -7.15
C MET A 133 12.82 14.66 -7.12
N GLU A 134 13.25 15.14 -5.96
CA GLU A 134 14.57 15.73 -5.77
C GLU A 134 15.68 14.70 -6.05
N LEU A 135 15.57 13.50 -5.48
CA LEU A 135 16.56 12.43 -5.62
C LEU A 135 16.64 11.84 -7.01
N SER A 136 15.53 11.90 -7.77
CA SER A 136 15.47 11.41 -9.14
C SER A 136 15.89 12.43 -10.20
N ALA A 137 16.07 13.69 -9.84
CA ALA A 137 16.31 14.78 -10.79
C ALA A 137 17.58 14.61 -11.65
N SER A 138 18.60 13.93 -11.10
CA SER A 138 19.87 13.66 -11.79
C SER A 138 20.01 12.21 -12.27
N ALA A 139 19.02 11.35 -12.00
CA ALA A 139 19.08 9.94 -12.38
C ALA A 139 18.82 9.75 -13.88
N ASN A 140 19.58 8.88 -14.51
CA ASN A 140 19.45 8.55 -15.93
C ASN A 140 18.51 7.37 -16.17
N ASP A 141 18.30 6.53 -15.16
CA ASP A 141 17.42 5.36 -15.20
C ASP A 141 16.84 5.03 -13.82
N ASP A 142 15.96 4.04 -13.78
CA ASP A 142 15.23 3.64 -12.56
C ASP A 142 16.15 3.04 -11.50
N LEU A 143 17.26 2.39 -11.92
CA LEU A 143 18.23 1.82 -10.99
C LEU A 143 18.99 2.93 -10.25
N GLU A 144 19.38 4.00 -10.95
CA GLU A 144 19.99 5.17 -10.32
C GLU A 144 19.02 5.87 -9.35
N VAL A 145 17.71 5.89 -9.64
CA VAL A 145 16.71 6.41 -8.68
C VAL A 145 16.72 5.57 -7.41
N ILE A 146 16.69 4.25 -7.53
CA ILE A 146 16.73 3.34 -6.38
C ILE A 146 18.03 3.53 -5.59
N GLU A 147 19.15 3.64 -6.28
CA GLU A 147 20.46 3.88 -5.65
C GLU A 147 20.48 5.22 -4.89
N ASN A 148 19.97 6.29 -5.49
CA ASN A 148 19.93 7.61 -4.86
C ASN A 148 19.05 7.60 -3.60
N VAL A 149 17.87 6.95 -3.66
CA VAL A 149 16.98 6.80 -2.50
C VAL A 149 17.64 5.97 -1.40
N TYR A 150 18.25 4.84 -1.77
CA TYR A 150 18.96 3.99 -0.82
C TYR A 150 20.10 4.75 -0.13
N ASN A 151 20.97 5.41 -0.90
CA ASN A 151 22.08 6.18 -0.37
C ASN A 151 21.62 7.33 0.53
N TYR A 152 20.51 7.99 0.16
CA TYR A 152 19.92 9.03 1.01
C TYR A 152 19.50 8.47 2.37
N ILE A 153 18.80 7.33 2.40
CA ILE A 153 18.33 6.71 3.64
C ILE A 153 19.51 6.27 4.50
N ILE A 154 20.45 5.49 3.98
CA ILE A 154 21.57 4.96 4.79
C ILE A 154 22.52 6.05 5.29
N THR A 155 22.58 7.20 4.61
CA THR A 155 23.48 8.30 4.99
C THR A 155 22.84 9.21 6.03
N ASN A 156 21.52 9.41 5.97
CA ASN A 156 20.86 10.43 6.78
C ASN A 156 20.02 9.87 7.93
N PHE A 157 19.58 8.60 7.84
CA PHE A 157 18.69 8.05 8.87
C PHE A 157 19.46 7.35 9.98
N THR A 158 18.93 7.49 11.21
CA THR A 158 19.44 6.85 12.41
C THR A 158 18.46 5.80 12.89
N TYR A 159 18.94 4.62 13.27
CA TYR A 159 18.09 3.55 13.77
C TYR A 159 17.60 3.85 15.19
N ASP A 160 16.29 3.72 15.41
CA ASP A 160 15.63 3.97 16.68
C ASP A 160 15.54 2.67 17.50
N TYR A 161 16.53 2.43 18.33
CA TYR A 161 16.58 1.25 19.20
C TYR A 161 15.49 1.26 20.29
N ASP A 162 15.12 2.44 20.79
CA ASP A 162 14.09 2.56 21.82
C ASP A 162 12.72 2.23 21.24
N LYS A 163 12.41 2.73 20.08
CA LYS A 163 11.20 2.36 19.33
C LYS A 163 11.20 0.87 18.99
N ALA A 164 12.31 0.33 18.51
CA ALA A 164 12.41 -1.10 18.19
C ALA A 164 12.12 -2.01 19.40
N ALA A 165 12.53 -1.58 20.60
CA ALA A 165 12.29 -2.32 21.84
C ALA A 165 10.87 -2.17 22.41
N SER A 166 10.13 -1.14 22.02
CA SER A 166 8.83 -0.77 22.62
C SER A 166 7.64 -0.78 21.67
N VAL A 167 7.88 -0.88 20.34
CA VAL A 167 6.83 -0.86 19.32
C VAL A 167 5.81 -1.98 19.54
N GLN A 168 4.53 -1.62 19.44
CA GLN A 168 3.43 -2.57 19.66
C GLN A 168 2.96 -3.20 18.36
N SER A 169 2.30 -4.36 18.48
CA SER A 169 1.62 -5.01 17.35
C SER A 169 0.57 -4.07 16.75
N GLY A 170 0.52 -4.03 15.41
CA GLY A 170 -0.38 -3.14 14.67
C GLY A 170 0.20 -1.76 14.37
N TYR A 171 1.46 -1.50 14.75
CA TYR A 171 2.13 -0.28 14.34
C TYR A 171 2.19 -0.17 12.81
N LEU A 172 1.92 1.02 12.30
CA LEU A 172 2.02 1.37 10.88
C LEU A 172 2.94 2.59 10.73
N PRO A 173 3.89 2.57 9.80
CA PRO A 173 4.77 3.71 9.54
C PRO A 173 4.00 4.92 8.99
N ASP A 174 4.32 6.11 9.49
CA ASP A 174 4.03 7.36 8.81
C ASP A 174 5.28 7.79 8.04
N VAL A 175 5.24 7.66 6.73
CA VAL A 175 6.43 7.87 5.87
C VAL A 175 6.91 9.32 5.88
N ASP A 176 6.01 10.30 6.04
CA ASP A 176 6.35 11.70 6.11
C ASP A 176 6.98 12.09 7.45
N ASP A 177 6.49 11.52 8.56
CA ASP A 177 7.09 11.71 9.88
C ASP A 177 8.46 11.05 9.98
N VAL A 178 8.62 9.84 9.42
CA VAL A 178 9.91 9.16 9.35
C VAL A 178 10.90 9.93 8.49
N LEU A 179 10.47 10.48 7.34
CA LEU A 179 11.31 11.33 6.50
C LEU A 179 11.73 12.61 7.25
N ALA A 180 10.83 13.24 7.99
CA ALA A 180 11.09 14.48 8.70
C ALA A 180 12.05 14.28 9.89
N SER A 181 11.86 13.20 10.66
CA SER A 181 12.71 12.87 11.82
C SER A 181 14.04 12.23 11.43
N GLN A 182 14.12 11.62 10.25
CA GLN A 182 15.25 10.79 9.79
C GLN A 182 15.62 9.71 10.82
N THR A 183 14.63 9.18 11.54
CA THR A 183 14.79 8.20 12.60
C THR A 183 13.67 7.18 12.51
N GLY A 184 13.99 5.90 12.66
CA GLY A 184 12.99 4.85 12.62
C GLY A 184 13.57 3.45 12.78
N ILE A 185 12.68 2.46 12.74
CA ILE A 185 13.03 1.04 12.75
C ILE A 185 13.06 0.49 11.32
N CYS A 186 13.42 -0.78 11.16
CA CYS A 186 13.51 -1.42 9.84
C CYS A 186 12.22 -1.31 9.02
N PHE A 187 11.06 -1.35 9.67
CA PHE A 187 9.77 -1.20 9.00
C PHE A 187 9.56 0.23 8.46
N ASP A 188 9.94 1.25 9.24
CA ASP A 188 9.90 2.65 8.80
C ASP A 188 10.80 2.88 7.58
N TYR A 189 12.02 2.33 7.61
CA TYR A 189 12.97 2.43 6.50
C TYR A 189 12.43 1.77 5.24
N ALA A 190 11.85 0.56 5.39
CA ALA A 190 11.26 -0.16 4.27
C ALA A 190 10.07 0.61 3.65
N ALA A 191 9.21 1.21 4.49
CA ALA A 191 8.06 2.00 4.02
C ALA A 191 8.51 3.26 3.25
N VAL A 192 9.49 4.00 3.77
CA VAL A 192 10.06 5.18 3.07
C VAL A 192 10.78 4.75 1.79
N MET A 193 11.59 3.68 1.85
CA MET A 193 12.28 3.13 0.68
C MET A 193 11.31 2.70 -0.41
N ALA A 194 10.16 2.11 -0.05
CA ALA A 194 9.15 1.68 -1.03
C ALA A 194 8.36 2.85 -1.61
N SER A 195 7.97 3.84 -0.78
CA SER A 195 7.13 4.96 -1.22
C SER A 195 7.77 5.85 -2.30
N MET A 196 9.08 6.06 -2.24
CA MET A 196 9.79 6.96 -3.16
C MET A 196 9.94 6.39 -4.58
N PRO A 197 10.50 5.16 -4.80
CA PRO A 197 10.64 4.61 -6.15
C PRO A 197 9.31 4.31 -6.81
N VAL A 198 8.30 3.82 -6.06
CA VAL A 198 6.98 3.49 -6.62
C VAL A 198 6.37 4.71 -7.31
N SER A 199 6.44 5.88 -6.70
CA SER A 199 5.93 7.12 -7.30
C SER A 199 6.68 7.55 -8.56
N TYR A 200 7.94 7.14 -8.71
CA TYR A 200 8.80 7.52 -9.84
C TYR A 200 8.79 6.50 -10.98
N THR A 201 8.97 5.20 -10.69
CA THR A 201 9.07 4.15 -11.70
C THR A 201 7.78 3.96 -12.48
N HIS A 202 6.61 4.14 -11.84
CA HIS A 202 5.33 4.12 -12.53
C HIS A 202 5.24 5.17 -13.65
N LEU A 203 5.82 6.35 -13.44
CA LEU A 203 5.86 7.42 -14.45
C LEU A 203 6.73 7.08 -15.65
N ARG A 204 7.87 6.42 -15.43
CA ARG A 204 8.76 6.00 -16.54
C ARG A 204 8.23 4.80 -17.30
N ALA A 205 7.54 3.89 -16.65
CA ALA A 205 6.91 2.75 -17.34
C ALA A 205 5.89 3.23 -18.39
N HIS A 206 5.17 4.32 -18.13
CA HIS A 206 4.26 4.93 -19.11
C HIS A 206 5.00 5.62 -20.27
N GLU A 207 6.14 6.24 -20.03
CA GLU A 207 6.94 6.89 -21.07
C GLU A 207 7.53 5.86 -22.06
N THR A 208 7.98 4.71 -21.57
CA THR A 208 8.54 3.65 -22.43
C THR A 208 7.50 2.93 -23.28
N SER A 209 6.25 2.84 -22.79
CA SER A 209 5.15 2.24 -23.55
C SER A 209 4.64 3.14 -24.69
N ALA A 210 4.91 4.45 -24.65
CA ALA A 210 4.49 5.41 -25.68
C ALA A 210 5.48 5.47 -26.86
N HIS A 211 6.64 4.79 -26.77
CA HIS A 211 7.68 4.78 -27.78
C HIS A 211 7.89 3.41 -28.44
N LEU A 212 7.03 2.43 -28.16
CA LEU A 212 6.96 1.13 -28.82
C LEU A 212 5.69 1.04 -29.68
#